data_ae4e0edcf29cb589a44ba7df77edd6e3
#
_entry.id   ae4e0edcf29cb589a44ba7df77edd6e3
#
_cell.length_a   1.000
_cell.length_b   1.000
_cell.length_c   1.000
_cell.angle_alpha   90.00
_cell.angle_beta   90.00
_cell.angle_gamma   90.00
#
_symmetry.space_group_name_H-M   'P 1'
#
loop_
_entity.id
_entity.type
_entity.pdbx_description
1 polymer ?
#
loop_
_entity_poly.entity_id
_entity_poly.type
_entity_poly.pdbx_seq_one_letter_code
_entity_poly.pdbx_strand_id
1 'polypeptide(L)'
;MYLYTKRGMFNEERKELSGDILQVLDKDDFIVLSLADGVSECIHGADGAGIVSTVAMNYIANSYSELHFLPNNWSECMLNIIRKELKLIAESKKALFEEFSSTLMILLIDRKRDIMHYCNIGDGILISVNNEKCPIICMPQGNGNTCPVVTTDGVESILETGVLSLKNVKNIIMCTDGAWKLIYEHNIIKSDIKEYVLNGDFEKFKEYIKNSSSIDDCSFAIIDVGEAA
;
A
#
# COMPACT_ATOMS: atom_id res chain seq x y z
N MET A 1 -6.79 -13.06 6.31
CA MET A 1 -6.57 -11.78 5.61
C MET A 1 -7.81 -10.92 5.73
N TYR A 2 -7.66 -9.63 6.07
CA TYR A 2 -8.73 -8.64 6.16
C TYR A 2 -8.41 -7.48 5.22
N LEU A 3 -9.35 -7.14 4.36
CA LEU A 3 -9.24 -6.06 3.37
C LEU A 3 -10.41 -5.11 3.57
N TYR A 4 -10.16 -3.83 3.53
CA TYR A 4 -11.19 -2.82 3.69
C TYR A 4 -10.85 -1.54 2.93
N THR A 5 -11.84 -0.99 2.24
CA THR A 5 -11.79 0.32 1.60
C THR A 5 -13.09 1.05 1.92
N LYS A 6 -12.98 2.31 2.33
CA LYS A 6 -14.09 3.22 2.60
C LYS A 6 -13.84 4.53 1.88
N ARG A 7 -14.86 5.06 1.23
CA ARG A 7 -14.80 6.42 0.68
C ARG A 7 -14.74 7.46 1.79
N GLY A 8 -13.90 8.46 1.58
CA GLY A 8 -13.88 9.65 2.40
C GLY A 8 -15.05 10.59 2.11
N MET A 9 -15.30 11.54 3.00
CA MET A 9 -16.40 12.51 2.83
C MET A 9 -16.28 13.30 1.54
N PHE A 10 -15.06 13.62 1.11
CA PHE A 10 -14.80 14.35 -0.13
C PHE A 10 -15.35 13.63 -1.37
N ASN A 11 -15.07 12.32 -1.51
CA ASN A 11 -15.56 11.52 -2.63
C ASN A 11 -17.03 11.11 -2.48
N GLU A 12 -17.53 10.99 -1.24
CA GLU A 12 -18.97 10.77 -0.98
C GLU A 12 -19.82 11.95 -1.44
N GLU A 13 -19.43 13.19 -1.13
CA GLU A 13 -20.12 14.41 -1.54
C GLU A 13 -20.14 14.58 -3.06
N ARG A 14 -19.05 14.23 -3.74
CA ARG A 14 -18.95 14.28 -5.20
C ARG A 14 -19.60 13.10 -5.90
N LYS A 15 -20.00 12.05 -5.18
CA LYS A 15 -20.49 10.77 -5.71
C LYS A 15 -19.45 10.07 -6.59
N GLU A 16 -18.19 10.33 -6.37
CA GLU A 16 -17.06 9.69 -7.04
C GLU A 16 -16.73 8.34 -6.37
N LEU A 17 -16.02 7.47 -7.08
CA LEU A 17 -15.50 6.23 -6.51
C LEU A 17 -14.32 6.56 -5.59
N SER A 18 -13.92 5.61 -4.74
CA SER A 18 -12.68 5.72 -3.99
C SER A 18 -11.49 5.88 -4.92
N GLY A 19 -10.59 6.81 -4.59
CA GLY A 19 -9.28 6.95 -5.22
C GLY A 19 -8.30 5.86 -4.82
N ASP A 20 -8.56 5.20 -3.68
CA ASP A 20 -7.76 4.08 -3.18
C ASP A 20 -8.02 2.79 -3.95
N ILE A 21 -6.96 2.13 -4.36
CA ILE A 21 -7.00 0.81 -5.02
C ILE A 21 -6.21 -0.19 -4.18
N LEU A 22 -6.92 -1.19 -3.67
CA LEU A 22 -6.36 -2.31 -2.93
C LEU A 22 -6.55 -3.60 -3.73
N GLN A 23 -5.45 -4.26 -4.08
CA GLN A 23 -5.46 -5.51 -4.84
C GLN A 23 -4.63 -6.59 -4.14
N VAL A 24 -5.06 -7.84 -4.29
CA VAL A 24 -4.41 -9.01 -3.71
C VAL A 24 -4.36 -10.14 -4.74
N LEU A 25 -3.22 -10.78 -4.82
CA LEU A 25 -3.02 -12.05 -5.51
C LEU A 25 -2.48 -13.05 -4.50
N ASP A 26 -3.29 -14.04 -4.14
CA ASP A 26 -2.92 -15.12 -3.21
C ASP A 26 -2.65 -16.41 -3.99
N LYS A 27 -1.47 -16.95 -3.85
CA LYS A 27 -1.00 -18.21 -4.45
C LYS A 27 -0.41 -19.11 -3.36
N ASP A 28 -0.31 -20.40 -3.62
CA ASP A 28 0.20 -21.37 -2.64
C ASP A 28 1.58 -20.96 -2.09
N ASP A 29 2.47 -20.47 -2.95
CA ASP A 29 3.86 -20.14 -2.62
C ASP A 29 4.08 -18.69 -2.18
N PHE A 30 3.17 -17.78 -2.53
CA PHE A 30 3.35 -16.35 -2.27
C PHE A 30 2.05 -15.56 -2.26
N ILE A 31 2.11 -14.40 -1.62
CA ILE A 31 1.04 -13.38 -1.70
C ILE A 31 1.66 -12.10 -2.26
N VAL A 32 0.97 -11.46 -3.20
CA VAL A 32 1.27 -10.08 -3.60
C VAL A 32 0.11 -9.19 -3.17
N LEU A 33 0.42 -8.08 -2.50
CA LEU A 33 -0.53 -7.02 -2.19
C LEU A 33 -0.05 -5.72 -2.78
N SER A 34 -0.98 -4.97 -3.34
CA SER A 34 -0.75 -3.60 -3.80
C SER A 34 -1.82 -2.69 -3.23
N LEU A 35 -1.38 -1.55 -2.69
CA LEU A 35 -2.21 -0.47 -2.19
C LEU A 35 -1.70 0.83 -2.82
N ALA A 36 -2.56 1.53 -3.54
CA ALA A 36 -2.27 2.78 -4.21
C ALA A 36 -3.38 3.78 -3.91
N ASP A 37 -3.00 5.03 -3.66
CA ASP A 37 -3.90 6.15 -3.42
C ASP A 37 -3.73 7.18 -4.53
N GLY A 38 -4.82 7.45 -5.25
CA GLY A 38 -4.86 8.39 -6.35
C GLY A 38 -5.00 9.82 -5.86
N VAL A 39 -4.09 10.71 -6.29
CA VAL A 39 -4.12 12.13 -5.88
C VAL A 39 -5.45 12.78 -6.26
N SER A 40 -6.19 13.26 -5.27
CA SER A 40 -7.55 13.79 -5.42
C SER A 40 -7.63 15.07 -6.29
N GLU A 41 -6.56 15.85 -6.39
CA GLU A 41 -6.45 17.02 -7.22
C GLU A 41 -6.17 16.68 -8.71
N CYS A 42 -5.79 15.44 -8.99
CA CYS A 42 -5.50 14.96 -10.35
C CYS A 42 -6.77 14.40 -11.00
N ILE A 43 -7.08 14.86 -12.22
CA ILE A 43 -8.28 14.45 -12.97
C ILE A 43 -8.35 12.92 -13.16
N HIS A 44 -7.19 12.28 -13.29
CA HIS A 44 -7.03 10.85 -13.52
C HIS A 44 -6.33 10.14 -12.34
N GLY A 45 -6.36 10.70 -11.12
CA GLY A 45 -5.69 10.12 -9.97
C GLY A 45 -6.13 8.69 -9.67
N ALA A 46 -7.44 8.45 -9.60
CA ALA A 46 -8.00 7.10 -9.40
C ALA A 46 -7.66 6.12 -10.55
N ASP A 47 -7.68 6.59 -11.80
CA ASP A 47 -7.20 5.81 -12.95
C ASP A 47 -5.71 5.45 -12.78
N GLY A 48 -4.91 6.45 -12.35
CA GLY A 48 -3.48 6.29 -12.07
C GLY A 48 -3.23 5.22 -11.01
N ALA A 49 -3.92 5.29 -9.87
CA ALA A 49 -3.84 4.28 -8.81
C ALA A 49 -4.17 2.87 -9.32
N GLY A 50 -5.22 2.74 -10.15
CA GLY A 50 -5.61 1.48 -10.76
C GLY A 50 -4.53 0.89 -11.68
N ILE A 51 -3.92 1.73 -12.52
CA ILE A 51 -2.85 1.33 -13.43
C ILE A 51 -1.60 0.94 -12.63
N VAL A 52 -1.18 1.81 -11.72
CA VAL A 52 0.01 1.61 -10.87
C VAL A 52 -0.08 0.30 -10.10
N SER A 53 -1.20 0.08 -9.39
CA SER A 53 -1.45 -1.14 -8.62
C SER A 53 -1.42 -2.39 -9.50
N THR A 54 -2.12 -2.36 -10.64
CA THR A 54 -2.23 -3.52 -11.56
C THR A 54 -0.88 -3.87 -12.20
N VAL A 55 -0.15 -2.87 -12.68
CA VAL A 55 1.16 -3.08 -13.34
C VAL A 55 2.18 -3.58 -12.32
N ALA A 56 2.23 -3.00 -11.12
CA ALA A 56 3.11 -3.42 -10.05
C ALA A 56 2.86 -4.88 -9.67
N MET A 57 1.59 -5.23 -9.41
CA MET A 57 1.22 -6.59 -9.01
C MET A 57 1.56 -7.62 -10.08
N ASN A 58 1.26 -7.33 -11.35
CA ASN A 58 1.59 -8.23 -12.45
C ASN A 58 3.10 -8.42 -12.61
N TYR A 59 3.89 -7.35 -12.50
CA TYR A 59 5.34 -7.44 -12.58
C TYR A 59 5.91 -8.35 -11.49
N ILE A 60 5.52 -8.13 -10.24
CA ILE A 60 5.98 -8.92 -9.10
C ILE A 60 5.59 -10.39 -9.25
N ALA A 61 4.31 -10.66 -9.55
CA ALA A 61 3.78 -12.00 -9.66
C ALA A 61 4.47 -12.81 -10.79
N ASN A 62 4.67 -12.19 -11.95
CA ASN A 62 5.33 -12.83 -13.08
C ASN A 62 6.81 -13.07 -12.76
N SER A 63 7.53 -12.05 -12.27
CA SER A 63 8.95 -12.19 -11.92
C SER A 63 9.17 -13.30 -10.88
N TYR A 64 8.35 -13.36 -9.84
CA TYR A 64 8.46 -14.40 -8.82
C TYR A 64 8.09 -15.78 -9.37
N SER A 65 7.03 -15.87 -10.20
CA SER A 65 6.61 -17.16 -10.79
C SER A 65 7.66 -17.75 -11.70
N GLU A 66 8.39 -16.91 -12.44
CA GLU A 66 9.44 -17.35 -13.38
C GLU A 66 10.75 -17.68 -12.68
N LEU A 67 11.18 -16.86 -11.75
CA LEU A 67 12.52 -16.93 -11.14
C LEU A 67 12.52 -17.56 -9.74
N HIS A 68 11.34 -17.63 -9.08
CA HIS A 68 11.18 -18.00 -7.67
C HIS A 68 11.92 -17.07 -6.68
N PHE A 69 12.28 -15.87 -7.10
CA PHE A 69 12.85 -14.80 -6.29
C PHE A 69 12.69 -13.46 -7.02
N LEU A 70 12.86 -12.35 -6.31
CA LEU A 70 12.93 -11.03 -6.94
C LEU A 70 14.40 -10.62 -7.17
N PRO A 71 14.75 -10.14 -8.38
CA PRO A 71 16.08 -9.58 -8.65
C PRO A 71 16.39 -8.40 -7.73
N ASN A 72 17.66 -8.12 -7.45
CA ASN A 72 18.05 -7.03 -6.55
C ASN A 72 17.51 -5.64 -6.95
N ASN A 73 17.33 -5.41 -8.26
CA ASN A 73 16.81 -4.14 -8.81
C ASN A 73 15.33 -4.21 -9.18
N TRP A 74 14.58 -5.15 -8.61
CA TRP A 74 13.18 -5.40 -8.97
C TRP A 74 12.29 -4.16 -8.85
N SER A 75 12.49 -3.36 -7.81
CA SER A 75 11.67 -2.18 -7.54
C SER A 75 11.89 -1.05 -8.56
N GLU A 76 13.14 -0.84 -8.97
CA GLU A 76 13.47 0.12 -10.04
C GLU A 76 12.92 -0.34 -11.39
N CYS A 77 13.07 -1.63 -11.72
CA CYS A 77 12.52 -2.20 -12.95
C CYS A 77 11.00 -2.08 -13.00
N MET A 78 10.33 -2.42 -11.89
CA MET A 78 8.89 -2.26 -11.74
C MET A 78 8.45 -0.81 -11.95
N LEU A 79 9.10 0.14 -11.27
CA LEU A 79 8.80 1.56 -11.38
C LEU A 79 8.95 2.08 -12.82
N ASN A 80 10.01 1.69 -13.51
CA ASN A 80 10.22 2.05 -14.90
C ASN A 80 9.09 1.54 -15.83
N ILE A 81 8.61 0.32 -15.61
CA ILE A 81 7.48 -0.25 -16.34
C ILE A 81 6.20 0.53 -16.04
N ILE A 82 5.91 0.80 -14.79
CA ILE A 82 4.74 1.59 -14.37
C ILE A 82 4.75 2.97 -15.05
N ARG A 83 5.86 3.71 -14.95
CA ARG A 83 5.97 5.05 -15.55
C ARG A 83 5.83 5.03 -17.05
N LYS A 84 6.34 3.99 -17.73
CA LYS A 84 6.16 3.80 -19.16
C LYS A 84 4.69 3.60 -19.53
N GLU A 85 3.98 2.71 -18.83
CA GLU A 85 2.55 2.46 -19.06
C GLU A 85 1.70 3.70 -18.80
N LEU A 86 1.96 4.43 -17.72
CA LEU A 86 1.27 5.70 -17.43
C LEU A 86 1.48 6.73 -18.55
N LYS A 87 2.70 6.88 -19.09
CA LYS A 87 2.97 7.78 -20.20
C LYS A 87 2.20 7.41 -21.46
N LEU A 88 2.17 6.11 -21.82
CA LEU A 88 1.42 5.63 -22.98
C LEU A 88 -0.09 5.91 -22.84
N ILE A 89 -0.64 5.72 -21.64
CA ILE A 89 -2.06 5.98 -21.37
C ILE A 89 -2.34 7.50 -21.40
N ALA A 90 -1.48 8.31 -20.79
CA ALA A 90 -1.60 9.76 -20.82
C ALA A 90 -1.61 10.29 -22.26
N GLU A 91 -0.68 9.83 -23.10
CA GLU A 91 -0.64 10.15 -24.54
C GLU A 91 -1.95 9.75 -25.25
N SER A 92 -2.45 8.55 -24.98
CA SER A 92 -3.70 8.04 -25.60
C SER A 92 -4.92 8.86 -25.22
N LYS A 93 -4.96 9.36 -23.99
CA LYS A 93 -6.03 10.22 -23.45
C LYS A 93 -5.82 11.70 -23.73
N LYS A 94 -4.69 12.10 -24.33
CA LYS A 94 -4.27 13.50 -24.54
C LYS A 94 -4.23 14.30 -23.21
N ALA A 95 -3.79 13.65 -22.15
CA ALA A 95 -3.66 14.17 -20.80
C ALA A 95 -2.17 14.32 -20.44
N LEU A 96 -1.88 15.05 -19.37
CA LEU A 96 -0.53 15.13 -18.82
C LEU A 96 -0.21 13.89 -18.00
N PHE A 97 1.05 13.47 -17.97
CA PHE A 97 1.52 12.35 -17.19
C PHE A 97 1.23 12.54 -15.69
N GLU A 98 1.37 13.75 -15.17
CA GLU A 98 1.15 14.15 -13.79
C GLU A 98 -0.31 14.05 -13.37
N GLU A 99 -1.26 14.06 -14.31
CA GLU A 99 -2.68 13.89 -14.01
C GLU A 99 -3.04 12.47 -13.56
N PHE A 100 -2.10 11.50 -13.72
CA PHE A 100 -2.23 10.12 -13.25
C PHE A 100 -1.43 9.87 -11.96
N SER A 101 -1.19 10.90 -11.18
CA SER A 101 -0.42 10.79 -9.94
C SER A 101 -1.10 9.90 -8.91
N SER A 102 -0.35 8.98 -8.35
CA SER A 102 -0.75 8.17 -7.21
C SER A 102 0.45 7.73 -6.38
N THR A 103 0.18 7.35 -5.14
CA THR A 103 1.11 6.61 -4.30
C THR A 103 1.21 5.14 -4.74
N LEU A 104 2.15 4.40 -4.19
CA LEU A 104 2.23 2.95 -4.33
C LEU A 104 2.88 2.32 -3.10
N MET A 105 2.20 1.40 -2.49
CA MET A 105 2.78 0.45 -1.56
C MET A 105 2.55 -0.97 -2.10
N ILE A 106 3.61 -1.77 -2.21
CA ILE A 106 3.50 -3.14 -2.69
C ILE A 106 4.33 -4.09 -1.84
N LEU A 107 3.77 -5.27 -1.58
CA LEU A 107 4.39 -6.35 -0.83
C LEU A 107 4.42 -7.64 -1.67
N LEU A 108 5.50 -8.40 -1.53
CA LEU A 108 5.54 -9.82 -1.85
C LEU A 108 5.86 -10.60 -0.57
N ILE A 109 4.97 -11.44 -0.11
CA ILE A 109 5.20 -12.41 0.96
C ILE A 109 5.60 -13.73 0.32
N ASP A 110 6.85 -14.13 0.50
CA ASP A 110 7.40 -15.41 0.07
C ASP A 110 7.20 -16.43 1.20
N ARG A 111 6.19 -17.27 1.07
CA ARG A 111 5.85 -18.31 2.06
C ARG A 111 6.92 -19.40 2.19
N LYS A 112 7.69 -19.65 1.10
CA LYS A 112 8.74 -20.68 1.10
C LYS A 112 9.99 -20.25 1.86
N ARG A 113 10.30 -18.94 1.83
CA ARG A 113 11.50 -18.39 2.48
C ARG A 113 11.21 -17.69 3.79
N ASP A 114 9.95 -17.55 4.12
CA ASP A 114 9.50 -16.82 5.32
C ASP A 114 10.04 -15.38 5.36
N ILE A 115 9.95 -14.69 4.21
CA ILE A 115 10.38 -13.31 4.02
C ILE A 115 9.31 -12.49 3.32
N MET A 116 9.36 -11.19 3.52
CA MET A 116 8.56 -10.20 2.81
C MET A 116 9.48 -9.21 2.10
N HIS A 117 9.27 -9.02 0.79
CA HIS A 117 9.79 -7.88 0.06
C HIS A 117 8.75 -6.77 0.06
N TYR A 118 9.19 -5.53 0.18
CA TYR A 118 8.29 -4.37 0.13
C TYR A 118 8.91 -3.21 -0.65
N CYS A 119 8.03 -2.38 -1.20
CA CYS A 119 8.37 -1.11 -1.81
C CYS A 119 7.28 -0.10 -1.46
N ASN A 120 7.68 1.13 -1.13
CA ASN A 120 6.79 2.24 -0.81
C ASN A 120 7.22 3.53 -1.53
N ILE A 121 6.23 4.19 -2.12
CA ILE A 121 6.28 5.55 -2.65
C ILE A 121 5.03 6.25 -2.15
N GLY A 122 5.17 7.25 -1.30
CA GLY A 122 4.04 8.01 -0.80
C GLY A 122 3.94 8.03 0.70
N ASP A 123 2.79 8.40 1.20
CA ASP A 123 2.52 8.61 2.61
C ASP A 123 1.70 7.50 3.28
N GLY A 124 1.58 6.36 2.66
CA GLY A 124 1.07 5.16 3.32
C GLY A 124 1.98 4.66 4.45
N ILE A 125 1.46 3.80 5.32
CA ILE A 125 2.20 3.21 6.43
C ILE A 125 2.21 1.68 6.34
N LEU A 126 3.37 1.08 6.63
CA LEU A 126 3.54 -0.36 6.74
C LEU A 126 3.94 -0.73 8.16
N ILE A 127 3.19 -1.63 8.78
CA ILE A 127 3.39 -2.05 10.17
C ILE A 127 3.56 -3.56 10.21
N SER A 128 4.57 -4.06 10.93
CA SER A 128 4.63 -5.46 11.32
C SER A 128 4.11 -5.63 12.75
N VAL A 129 3.46 -6.75 13.01
CA VAL A 129 2.89 -7.07 14.31
C VAL A 129 3.48 -8.37 14.82
N ASN A 130 4.06 -8.35 16.00
CA ASN A 130 4.49 -9.53 16.73
C ASN A 130 3.69 -9.70 18.04
N ASN A 131 4.10 -10.58 18.93
CA ASN A 131 3.38 -10.84 20.17
C ASN A 131 3.28 -9.65 21.14
N GLU A 132 4.17 -8.65 21.02
CA GLU A 132 4.32 -7.58 22.01
C GLU A 132 4.27 -6.18 21.40
N LYS A 133 4.62 -6.06 20.14
CA LYS A 133 4.91 -4.77 19.48
C LYS A 133 4.32 -4.71 18.08
N CYS A 134 4.12 -3.48 17.63
CA CYS A 134 3.69 -3.14 16.28
C CYS A 134 4.72 -2.16 15.66
N PRO A 135 5.96 -2.61 15.37
CA PRO A 135 6.94 -1.73 14.75
C PRO A 135 6.51 -1.30 13.36
N ILE A 136 6.75 -0.02 13.08
CA ILE A 136 6.50 0.55 11.76
C ILE A 136 7.70 0.21 10.88
N ILE A 137 7.44 -0.33 9.70
CA ILE A 137 8.44 -0.68 8.69
C ILE A 137 8.66 0.47 7.72
N CYS A 138 7.57 1.02 7.16
CA CYS A 138 7.62 2.22 6.34
C CYS A 138 6.85 3.34 7.01
N MET A 139 7.49 4.50 7.13
CA MET A 139 6.88 5.74 7.59
C MET A 139 6.31 6.51 6.41
N PRO A 140 5.28 7.34 6.63
CA PRO A 140 4.78 8.24 5.60
C PRO A 140 5.91 9.14 5.06
N GLN A 141 6.05 9.19 3.75
CA GLN A 141 7.01 10.07 3.10
C GLN A 141 6.40 11.46 2.87
N GLY A 142 7.25 12.49 2.82
CA GLY A 142 6.81 13.86 2.59
C GLY A 142 6.76 14.72 3.85
N ASN A 143 6.12 15.88 3.76
CA ASN A 143 6.11 16.91 4.82
C ASN A 143 4.69 17.24 5.33
N GLY A 144 3.73 16.36 5.13
CA GLY A 144 2.34 16.51 5.57
C GLY A 144 1.43 17.26 4.60
N ASN A 145 1.95 18.08 3.69
CA ASN A 145 1.18 18.77 2.64
C ASN A 145 1.45 18.20 1.25
N THR A 146 2.59 17.57 1.07
CA THR A 146 2.99 16.95 -0.20
C THR A 146 3.71 15.64 0.11
N CYS A 147 3.29 14.58 -0.57
CA CYS A 147 4.01 13.31 -0.57
C CYS A 147 4.55 13.02 -1.98
N PRO A 148 5.62 12.23 -2.09
CA PRO A 148 6.07 11.75 -3.38
C PRO A 148 5.05 10.80 -3.97
N VAL A 149 4.91 10.85 -5.29
CA VAL A 149 4.03 9.98 -6.06
C VAL A 149 4.80 9.35 -7.21
N VAL A 150 4.25 8.34 -7.85
CA VAL A 150 4.91 7.58 -8.92
C VAL A 150 5.33 8.46 -10.10
N THR A 151 4.63 9.59 -10.32
CA THR A 151 4.95 10.57 -11.38
C THR A 151 6.00 11.59 -10.99
N THR A 152 6.39 11.70 -9.71
CA THR A 152 7.41 12.64 -9.21
C THR A 152 8.73 12.44 -9.96
N ASP A 153 9.37 13.55 -10.38
CA ASP A 153 10.69 13.51 -11.00
C ASP A 153 11.75 13.06 -9.96
N GLY A 154 12.60 12.12 -10.38
CA GLY A 154 13.64 11.57 -9.50
C GLY A 154 13.10 10.69 -8.36
N VAL A 155 11.87 10.20 -8.47
CA VAL A 155 11.23 9.34 -7.46
C VAL A 155 12.05 8.08 -7.14
N GLU A 156 12.90 7.65 -8.07
CA GLU A 156 13.82 6.52 -7.89
C GLU A 156 14.76 6.72 -6.69
N SER A 157 15.12 7.96 -6.37
CA SER A 157 16.03 8.29 -5.26
C SER A 157 15.37 8.26 -3.89
N ILE A 158 14.04 8.25 -3.83
CA ILE A 158 13.24 8.24 -2.59
C ILE A 158 12.40 6.97 -2.45
N LEU A 159 12.56 6.06 -3.39
CA LEU A 159 11.93 4.74 -3.36
C LEU A 159 12.38 3.99 -2.10
N GLU A 160 11.47 3.76 -1.17
CA GLU A 160 11.74 2.95 0.02
C GLU A 160 11.49 1.48 -0.30
N THR A 161 12.52 0.66 -0.16
CA THR A 161 12.42 -0.78 -0.46
C THR A 161 13.23 -1.59 0.55
N GLY A 162 12.80 -2.81 0.79
CA GLY A 162 13.53 -3.69 1.69
C GLY A 162 13.02 -5.12 1.71
N VAL A 163 13.68 -5.90 2.56
CA VAL A 163 13.33 -7.30 2.84
C VAL A 163 13.22 -7.47 4.35
N LEU A 164 12.14 -8.06 4.81
CA LEU A 164 11.89 -8.38 6.21
C LEU A 164 11.75 -9.90 6.39
N SER A 165 12.43 -10.46 7.39
CA SER A 165 12.11 -11.82 7.85
C SER A 165 10.76 -11.83 8.55
N LEU A 166 9.92 -12.78 8.21
CA LEU A 166 8.60 -12.96 8.84
C LEU A 166 8.68 -13.78 10.13
N LYS A 167 9.86 -14.25 10.51
CA LYS A 167 10.07 -14.97 11.76
C LYS A 167 9.60 -14.12 12.96
N ASN A 168 8.69 -14.62 13.74
CA ASN A 168 8.03 -13.94 14.88
C ASN A 168 7.09 -12.78 14.46
N VAL A 169 6.78 -12.63 13.19
CA VAL A 169 5.73 -11.72 12.73
C VAL A 169 4.41 -12.48 12.66
N LYS A 170 3.37 -11.94 13.28
CA LYS A 170 2.00 -12.49 13.21
C LYS A 170 1.22 -11.90 12.04
N ASN A 171 1.25 -10.59 11.96
CA ASN A 171 0.49 -9.85 10.97
C ASN A 171 1.31 -8.74 10.34
N ILE A 172 0.96 -8.42 9.11
CA ILE A 172 1.42 -7.23 8.39
C ILE A 172 0.20 -6.36 8.14
N ILE A 173 0.32 -5.05 8.38
CA ILE A 173 -0.74 -4.07 8.16
C ILE A 173 -0.22 -3.02 7.19
N MET A 174 -1.00 -2.76 6.14
CA MET A 174 -0.82 -1.66 5.19
C MET A 174 -1.99 -0.71 5.32
N CYS A 175 -1.74 0.60 5.34
CA CYS A 175 -2.79 1.61 5.37
C CYS A 175 -2.46 2.78 4.45
N THR A 176 -3.48 3.32 3.75
CA THR A 176 -3.41 4.65 3.14
C THR A 176 -3.45 5.74 4.22
N ASP A 177 -3.20 6.97 3.83
CA ASP A 177 -3.11 8.10 4.74
C ASP A 177 -4.44 8.39 5.46
N GLY A 178 -5.57 8.29 4.78
CA GLY A 178 -6.88 8.43 5.40
C GLY A 178 -7.15 7.39 6.51
N ALA A 179 -6.57 6.20 6.40
CA ALA A 179 -6.71 5.17 7.42
C ALA A 179 -5.68 5.34 8.55
N TRP A 180 -4.38 5.53 8.24
CA TRP A 180 -3.38 5.59 9.30
C TRP A 180 -3.46 6.86 10.14
N LYS A 181 -3.89 8.00 9.60
CA LYS A 181 -4.15 9.23 10.37
C LYS A 181 -5.20 9.04 11.48
N LEU A 182 -6.08 8.06 11.34
CA LEU A 182 -7.06 7.70 12.38
C LEU A 182 -6.46 6.87 13.51
N ILE A 183 -5.44 6.06 13.23
CA ILE A 183 -4.90 5.07 14.17
C ILE A 183 -3.56 5.47 14.79
N TYR A 184 -2.89 6.48 14.23
CA TYR A 184 -1.53 6.90 14.61
C TYR A 184 -1.53 8.37 15.02
N GLU A 185 -0.94 8.65 16.17
CA GLU A 185 -0.90 9.99 16.74
C GLU A 185 0.37 10.16 17.58
N HIS A 186 0.99 11.33 17.53
CA HIS A 186 2.21 11.65 18.31
C HIS A 186 3.33 10.60 18.16
N ASN A 187 3.51 10.06 16.97
CA ASN A 187 4.50 9.04 16.64
C ASN A 187 4.28 7.67 17.32
N ILE A 188 3.05 7.39 17.74
CA ILE A 188 2.66 6.09 18.30
C ILE A 188 1.31 5.63 17.75
N ILE A 189 1.12 4.32 17.69
CA ILE A 189 -0.20 3.74 17.45
C ILE A 189 -1.05 3.94 18.70
N LYS A 190 -2.29 4.39 18.55
CA LYS A 190 -3.26 4.58 19.65
C LYS A 190 -3.40 3.27 20.45
N SER A 191 -3.51 3.37 21.77
CA SER A 191 -3.44 2.24 22.67
C SER A 191 -4.52 1.18 22.44
N ASP A 192 -5.75 1.61 22.18
CA ASP A 192 -6.89 0.74 21.86
C ASP A 192 -6.70 0.01 20.52
N ILE A 193 -6.20 0.73 19.51
CA ILE A 193 -5.85 0.15 18.21
C ILE A 193 -4.74 -0.89 18.33
N LYS A 194 -3.70 -0.57 19.10
CA LYS A 194 -2.62 -1.50 19.40
C LYS A 194 -3.15 -2.77 20.06
N GLU A 195 -4.07 -2.62 21.01
CA GLU A 195 -4.70 -3.76 21.70
C GLU A 195 -5.50 -4.63 20.71
N TYR A 196 -6.34 -4.02 19.85
CA TYR A 196 -7.09 -4.77 18.84
C TYR A 196 -6.17 -5.59 17.95
N VAL A 197 -5.08 -4.97 17.47
CA VAL A 197 -4.15 -5.63 16.56
C VAL A 197 -3.37 -6.75 17.23
N LEU A 198 -2.87 -6.54 18.46
CA LEU A 198 -2.13 -7.56 19.22
C LEU A 198 -3.01 -8.77 19.58
N ASN A 199 -4.30 -8.53 19.86
CA ASN A 199 -5.26 -9.57 20.20
C ASN A 199 -5.89 -10.26 18.98
N GLY A 200 -5.63 -9.77 17.76
CA GLY A 200 -6.26 -10.27 16.54
C GLY A 200 -7.73 -9.86 16.38
N ASP A 201 -8.18 -8.82 17.10
CA ASP A 201 -9.54 -8.27 17.04
C ASP A 201 -9.75 -7.37 15.80
N PHE A 202 -9.49 -7.92 14.61
CA PHE A 202 -9.50 -7.13 13.36
C PHE A 202 -10.87 -6.61 12.96
N GLU A 203 -11.95 -7.24 13.41
CA GLU A 203 -13.30 -6.69 13.24
C GLU A 203 -13.48 -5.39 14.05
N LYS A 204 -12.94 -5.30 15.26
CA LYS A 204 -12.97 -4.04 16.04
C LYS A 204 -12.11 -2.96 15.39
N PHE A 205 -10.95 -3.33 14.85
CA PHE A 205 -10.12 -2.40 14.07
C PHE A 205 -10.90 -1.85 12.87
N LYS A 206 -11.54 -2.71 12.09
CA LYS A 206 -12.37 -2.33 10.95
C LYS A 206 -13.55 -1.44 11.36
N GLU A 207 -14.29 -1.81 12.40
CA GLU A 207 -15.41 -0.99 12.90
C GLU A 207 -14.93 0.39 13.42
N TYR A 208 -13.75 0.46 14.01
CA TYR A 208 -13.15 1.74 14.40
C TYR A 208 -12.92 2.65 13.18
N ILE A 209 -12.26 2.16 12.13
CA ILE A 209 -12.05 2.91 10.89
C ILE A 209 -13.38 3.28 10.24
N LYS A 210 -14.32 2.32 10.15
CA LYS A 210 -15.64 2.53 9.54
C LYS A 210 -16.44 3.63 10.22
N ASN A 211 -16.41 3.70 11.55
CA ASN A 211 -17.18 4.64 12.34
C ASN A 211 -16.46 5.99 12.55
N SER A 212 -15.19 6.08 12.18
CA SER A 212 -14.44 7.33 12.21
C SER A 212 -14.79 8.20 11.00
N SER A 213 -14.84 9.52 11.20
CA SER A 213 -14.96 10.47 10.09
C SER A 213 -13.56 10.72 9.50
N SER A 214 -13.43 10.54 8.20
CA SER A 214 -12.24 10.92 7.44
C SER A 214 -12.65 11.74 6.22
N ILE A 215 -11.86 12.74 5.89
CA ILE A 215 -12.02 13.52 4.66
C ILE A 215 -11.56 12.69 3.47
N ASP A 216 -10.42 12.01 3.64
CA ASP A 216 -9.79 11.16 2.63
C ASP A 216 -10.35 9.74 2.65
N ASP A 217 -10.19 9.03 1.55
CA ASP A 217 -10.48 7.61 1.46
C ASP A 217 -9.63 6.82 2.46
N CYS A 218 -10.18 5.75 2.98
CA CYS A 218 -9.51 4.94 4.00
C CYS A 218 -9.41 3.50 3.52
N SER A 219 -8.20 3.06 3.23
CA SER A 219 -7.95 1.67 2.86
C SER A 219 -6.91 1.03 3.75
N PHE A 220 -7.16 -0.23 4.11
CA PHE A 220 -6.17 -1.03 4.81
C PHE A 220 -6.24 -2.51 4.41
N ALA A 221 -5.10 -3.18 4.55
CA ALA A 221 -4.99 -4.63 4.48
C ALA A 221 -4.32 -5.14 5.75
N ILE A 222 -4.85 -6.21 6.33
CA ILE A 222 -4.21 -6.97 7.41
C ILE A 222 -4.00 -8.39 6.92
N ILE A 223 -2.75 -8.82 6.88
CA ILE A 223 -2.35 -10.14 6.43
C ILE A 223 -1.88 -10.92 7.65
N ASP A 224 -2.51 -12.06 7.87
CA ASP A 224 -2.00 -13.04 8.81
C ASP A 224 -0.87 -13.81 8.11
N VAL A 225 0.33 -13.67 8.64
CA VAL A 225 1.52 -14.38 8.14
C VAL A 225 1.86 -15.58 9.03
N GLY A 226 1.08 -15.80 10.08
CA GLY A 226 1.08 -16.87 11.09
C GLY A 226 2.33 -17.75 11.16
N GLU A 227 2.64 -18.30 12.32
CA GLU A 227 3.71 -19.30 12.42
C GLU A 227 3.46 -20.39 11.37
N ALA A 228 4.35 -20.48 10.38
CA ALA A 228 4.42 -21.68 9.53
C ALA A 228 4.61 -22.86 10.50
N ALA A 229 3.58 -23.71 10.58
CA ALA A 229 3.53 -24.86 11.47
C ALA A 229 4.62 -25.89 11.11
#